data_f17c891a92e3ea8507dcdca4c9dda2cc
#
_entry.id   f17c891a92e3ea8507dcdca4c9dda2cc
#
_cell.length_a   1.000
_cell.length_b   1.000
_cell.length_c   1.000
_cell.angle_alpha   90.00
_cell.angle_beta   90.00
_cell.angle_gamma   90.00
#
_symmetry.space_group_name_H-M   'P 1'
#
loop_
_entity.id
_entity.type
_entity.pdbx_description
1 polymer ?
#
loop_
_entity_poly.entity_id
_entity_poly.type
_entity_poly.pdbx_seq_one_letter_code
_entity_poly.pdbx_strand_id
1 'polypeptide(L)'
;MKSLTLIVKVTDGCNMRCKYCYNSDSGYASPVLPLDKLSKLLGILATEFNQITVVWHGGEPLIAGMEYFTQALEIENNLKKRYSSLTFANSVQTNGTLINAKWAKFFKDNDFKPGISFDGLRNDVYRGNTEQTLAAIK
;
A
#
# COMPACT_ATOMS: atom_id res chain seq x y z
N MET A 1 -24.93 -5.98 -4.99
CA MET A 1 -23.67 -5.80 -4.22
C MET A 1 -22.95 -4.58 -4.79
N LYS A 2 -22.63 -3.60 -3.94
CA LYS A 2 -21.89 -2.41 -4.37
C LYS A 2 -20.41 -2.60 -4.03
N SER A 3 -19.53 -2.50 -5.02
CA SER A 3 -18.08 -2.61 -4.84
C SER A 3 -17.36 -1.31 -5.16
N LEU A 4 -16.25 -1.07 -4.50
CA LEU A 4 -15.38 0.10 -4.69
C LEU A 4 -13.92 -0.35 -4.71
N THR A 5 -13.13 0.22 -5.62
CA THR A 5 -11.66 0.20 -5.52
C THR A 5 -11.19 1.58 -5.04
N LEU A 6 -10.56 1.61 -3.88
CA LEU A 6 -10.04 2.81 -3.25
C LEU A 6 -8.51 2.82 -3.35
N ILE A 7 -7.95 3.79 -4.05
CA ILE A 7 -6.50 4.01 -4.06
C ILE A 7 -6.15 4.94 -2.91
N VAL A 8 -5.39 4.42 -1.95
CA VAL A 8 -4.93 5.17 -0.77
C VAL A 8 -3.48 5.59 -0.95
N LYS A 9 -3.26 6.88 -1.13
CA LYS A 9 -1.91 7.45 -1.15
C LYS A 9 -1.42 7.60 0.29
N VAL A 10 -0.63 6.62 0.75
CA VAL A 10 -0.17 6.54 2.14
C VAL A 10 0.78 7.67 2.49
N THR A 11 1.70 7.99 1.60
CA THR A 11 2.68 9.07 1.72
C THR A 11 3.16 9.51 0.35
N ASP A 12 3.63 10.73 0.23
CA ASP A 12 4.36 11.21 -0.95
C ASP A 12 5.84 10.83 -0.91
N GLY A 13 6.37 10.48 0.26
CA GLY A 13 7.76 10.07 0.44
C GLY A 13 8.10 8.80 -0.34
N CYS A 14 9.30 8.78 -0.92
CA CYS A 14 9.82 7.63 -1.64
C CYS A 14 11.34 7.53 -1.47
N ASN A 15 11.84 6.31 -1.33
CA ASN A 15 13.27 6.01 -1.25
C ASN A 15 13.92 5.79 -2.62
N MET A 16 13.17 6.04 -3.72
CA MET A 16 13.67 5.97 -5.10
C MET A 16 13.41 7.28 -5.85
N ARG A 17 14.11 7.46 -6.97
CA ARG A 17 14.01 8.62 -7.87
C ARG A 17 13.87 8.14 -9.31
N CYS A 18 12.77 7.45 -9.61
CA CYS A 18 12.50 6.99 -10.97
C CYS A 18 12.37 8.14 -11.93
N LYS A 19 13.03 8.07 -13.09
CA LYS A 19 13.11 9.19 -14.05
C LYS A 19 11.76 9.68 -14.57
N TYR A 20 10.78 8.81 -14.64
CA TYR A 20 9.43 9.13 -15.15
C TYR A 20 8.39 9.34 -14.02
N CYS A 21 8.83 9.35 -12.76
CA CYS A 21 7.90 9.44 -11.65
C CYS A 21 7.29 10.83 -11.53
N TYR A 22 5.97 10.93 -11.54
CA TYR A 22 5.24 12.19 -11.31
C TYR A 22 5.45 12.76 -9.89
N ASN A 23 5.93 11.90 -8.96
CA ASN A 23 6.16 12.24 -7.56
C ASN A 23 7.65 12.48 -7.24
N SER A 24 8.46 12.76 -8.26
CA SER A 24 9.92 12.86 -8.14
C SER A 24 10.42 13.94 -7.18
N ASP A 25 9.62 14.99 -6.97
CA ASP A 25 9.99 16.14 -6.12
C ASP A 25 9.72 15.91 -4.64
N SER A 26 8.97 14.85 -4.29
CA SER A 26 8.73 14.47 -2.90
C SER A 26 9.99 13.89 -2.27
N GLY A 27 10.39 14.41 -1.11
CA GLY A 27 11.52 13.90 -0.35
C GLY A 27 11.29 12.45 0.14
N TYR A 28 12.33 11.86 0.73
CA TYR A 28 12.18 10.59 1.45
C TYR A 28 11.19 10.74 2.64
N ALA A 29 11.34 11.84 3.36
CA ALA A 29 10.50 12.17 4.51
C ALA A 29 9.32 13.05 4.10
N SER A 30 8.17 12.45 3.90
CA SER A 30 6.89 13.14 3.74
C SER A 30 5.90 12.65 4.78
N PRO A 31 4.90 13.46 5.14
CA PRO A 31 3.86 13.03 6.07
C PRO A 31 3.18 11.75 5.60
N VAL A 32 2.85 10.90 6.54
CA VAL A 32 2.02 9.71 6.33
C VAL A 32 0.55 10.09 6.57
N LEU A 33 -0.36 9.53 5.77
CA LEU A 33 -1.80 9.72 5.94
C LEU A 33 -2.22 9.35 7.38
N PRO A 34 -2.78 10.29 8.16
CA PRO A 34 -3.21 10.00 9.53
C PRO A 34 -4.29 8.91 9.58
N LEU A 35 -4.13 7.97 10.49
CA LEU A 35 -5.06 6.83 10.64
C LEU A 35 -6.48 7.25 11.05
N ASP A 36 -6.64 8.37 11.75
CA ASP A 36 -7.96 8.92 12.07
C ASP A 36 -8.71 9.38 10.81
N LYS A 37 -8.01 9.98 9.86
CA LYS A 37 -8.58 10.35 8.55
C LYS A 37 -8.94 9.12 7.73
N LEU A 38 -8.05 8.11 7.70
CA LEU A 38 -8.34 6.83 7.05
C LEU A 38 -9.58 6.18 7.67
N SER A 39 -9.67 6.12 9.00
CA SER A 39 -10.79 5.53 9.72
C SER A 39 -12.12 6.23 9.40
N LYS A 40 -12.13 7.56 9.36
CA LYS A 40 -13.31 8.35 8.97
C LYS A 40 -13.74 8.05 7.54
N LEU A 41 -12.78 8.04 6.60
CA LEU A 41 -13.05 7.75 5.19
C LEU A 41 -13.65 6.36 5.02
N LEU A 42 -12.98 5.33 5.56
CA LEU A 42 -13.46 3.95 5.46
C LEU A 42 -14.81 3.76 6.16
N GLY A 43 -15.05 4.46 7.27
CA GLY A 43 -16.35 4.46 7.97
C GLY A 43 -17.48 5.00 7.11
N ILE A 44 -17.27 6.08 6.35
CA ILE A 44 -18.25 6.64 5.41
C ILE A 44 -18.48 5.64 4.26
N LEU A 45 -17.41 5.11 3.67
CA LEU A 45 -17.53 4.18 2.55
C LEU A 45 -18.23 2.87 2.93
N ALA A 46 -18.03 2.40 4.16
CA ALA A 46 -18.69 1.19 4.68
C ALA A 46 -20.22 1.30 4.78
N THR A 47 -20.78 2.51 4.78
CA THR A 47 -22.24 2.69 4.73
C THR A 47 -22.82 2.51 3.33
N GLU A 48 -22.00 2.66 2.29
CA GLU A 48 -22.44 2.67 0.89
C GLU A 48 -22.01 1.43 0.10
N PHE A 49 -20.91 0.79 0.51
CA PHE A 49 -20.30 -0.31 -0.21
C PHE A 49 -20.18 -1.56 0.65
N ASN A 50 -20.43 -2.73 0.04
CA ASN A 50 -20.29 -4.02 0.71
C ASN A 50 -18.91 -4.68 0.45
N GLN A 51 -18.23 -4.25 -0.61
CA GLN A 51 -16.90 -4.73 -0.96
C GLN A 51 -15.98 -3.55 -1.26
N ILE A 52 -14.91 -3.42 -0.49
CA ILE A 52 -13.92 -2.36 -0.66
C ILE A 52 -12.57 -3.02 -0.94
N THR A 53 -12.01 -2.77 -2.11
CA THR A 53 -10.63 -3.13 -2.44
C THR A 53 -9.75 -1.92 -2.17
N VAL A 54 -8.85 -2.03 -1.20
CA VAL A 54 -7.89 -0.96 -0.89
C VAL A 54 -6.59 -1.24 -1.63
N VAL A 55 -6.17 -0.29 -2.46
CA VAL A 55 -4.88 -0.28 -3.14
C VAL A 55 -3.98 0.73 -2.45
N TRP A 56 -3.07 0.23 -1.63
CA TRP A 56 -2.09 1.05 -0.93
C TRP A 56 -1.00 1.50 -1.90
N HIS A 57 -0.87 2.81 -2.06
CA HIS A 57 -0.04 3.45 -3.08
C HIS A 57 0.65 4.70 -2.50
N GLY A 58 1.24 5.51 -3.38
CA GLY A 58 1.85 6.80 -3.04
C GLY A 58 3.23 6.95 -3.65
N GLY A 59 4.17 7.49 -2.91
CA GLY A 59 5.59 7.38 -3.24
C GLY A 59 6.05 5.93 -3.05
N GLU A 60 6.51 5.59 -1.85
CA GLU A 60 6.71 4.18 -1.44
C GLU A 60 5.88 3.92 -0.17
N PRO A 61 4.75 3.19 -0.26
CA PRO A 61 3.85 3.02 0.86
C PRO A 61 4.49 2.29 2.05
N LEU A 62 5.45 1.39 1.81
CA LEU A 62 6.09 0.62 2.90
C LEU A 62 6.99 1.47 3.82
N ILE A 63 7.30 2.72 3.43
CA ILE A 63 7.98 3.68 4.31
C ILE A 63 7.16 3.98 5.58
N ALA A 64 5.83 3.91 5.50
CA ALA A 64 4.96 4.09 6.66
C ALA A 64 5.20 3.05 7.77
N GLY A 65 5.85 1.94 7.44
CA GLY A 65 6.18 0.88 8.38
C GLY A 65 5.04 -0.11 8.62
N MET A 66 5.40 -1.29 9.10
CA MET A 66 4.45 -2.41 9.30
C MET A 66 3.37 -2.09 10.34
N GLU A 67 3.71 -1.32 11.35
CA GLU A 67 2.78 -0.90 12.40
C GLU A 67 1.60 -0.10 11.84
N TYR A 68 1.86 0.79 10.88
CA TYR A 68 0.81 1.54 10.20
C TYR A 68 -0.21 0.61 9.52
N PHE A 69 0.27 -0.39 8.80
CA PHE A 69 -0.60 -1.35 8.12
C PHE A 69 -1.34 -2.26 9.09
N THR A 70 -0.71 -2.63 10.21
CA THR A 70 -1.37 -3.39 11.28
C THR A 70 -2.57 -2.60 11.84
N GLN A 71 -2.37 -1.32 12.16
CA GLN A 71 -3.45 -0.46 12.66
C GLN A 71 -4.53 -0.19 11.58
N ALA A 72 -4.15 -0.08 10.32
CA ALA A 72 -5.13 0.02 9.22
C ALA A 72 -6.01 -1.23 9.12
N LEU A 73 -5.44 -2.42 9.26
CA LEU A 73 -6.20 -3.68 9.32
C LEU A 73 -7.12 -3.77 10.55
N GLU A 74 -6.72 -3.22 11.68
CA GLU A 74 -7.59 -3.13 12.86
C GLU A 74 -8.82 -2.26 12.60
N ILE A 75 -8.65 -1.13 11.89
CA ILE A 75 -9.76 -0.29 11.45
C ILE A 75 -10.72 -1.08 10.56
N GLU A 76 -10.21 -1.79 9.55
CA GLU A 76 -11.02 -2.63 8.67
C GLU A 76 -11.75 -3.72 9.44
N ASN A 77 -11.07 -4.41 10.36
CA ASN A 77 -11.66 -5.46 11.17
C ASN A 77 -12.78 -4.94 12.07
N ASN A 78 -12.63 -3.75 12.65
CA ASN A 78 -13.68 -3.13 13.45
C ASN A 78 -14.90 -2.75 12.60
N LEU A 79 -14.68 -2.27 11.37
CA LEU A 79 -15.78 -2.00 10.42
C LEU A 79 -16.49 -3.28 9.98
N LYS A 80 -15.77 -4.38 9.71
CA LYS A 80 -16.37 -5.69 9.40
C LYS A 80 -17.24 -6.24 10.55
N LYS A 81 -16.85 -5.99 11.80
CA LYS A 81 -17.68 -6.37 12.97
C LYS A 81 -18.97 -5.55 13.04
N ARG A 82 -18.91 -4.28 12.62
CA ARG A 82 -20.07 -3.37 12.63
C ARG A 82 -21.01 -3.60 11.46
N TYR A 83 -20.48 -3.95 10.29
CA TYR A 83 -21.19 -4.15 9.05
C TYR A 83 -20.96 -5.58 8.53
N SER A 84 -21.86 -6.51 8.86
CA SER A 84 -21.66 -7.96 8.64
C SER A 84 -21.50 -8.38 7.18
N SER A 85 -22.00 -7.59 6.23
CA SER A 85 -21.85 -7.83 4.78
C SER A 85 -20.60 -7.17 4.18
N LEU A 86 -19.83 -6.41 4.97
CA LEU A 86 -18.66 -5.68 4.49
C LEU A 86 -17.45 -6.60 4.38
N THR A 87 -16.80 -6.54 3.24
CA THR A 87 -15.54 -7.24 2.97
C THR A 87 -14.47 -6.25 2.51
N PHE A 88 -13.22 -6.51 2.90
CA PHE A 88 -12.05 -5.78 2.40
C PHE A 88 -11.13 -6.74 1.66
N ALA A 89 -10.52 -6.25 0.59
CA ALA A 89 -9.37 -6.86 -0.08
C ALA A 89 -8.24 -5.83 -0.12
N ASN A 90 -7.01 -6.25 0.17
CA ASN A 90 -5.87 -5.37 0.25
C ASN A 90 -4.82 -5.71 -0.81
N SER A 91 -4.35 -4.70 -1.52
CA SER A 91 -3.17 -4.79 -2.37
C SER A 91 -2.25 -3.61 -2.11
N VAL A 92 -0.96 -3.79 -2.34
CA VAL A 92 0.04 -2.74 -2.19
C VAL A 92 0.86 -2.63 -3.46
N GLN A 93 1.00 -1.42 -3.99
CA GLN A 93 1.90 -1.13 -5.11
C GLN A 93 3.19 -0.55 -4.55
N THR A 94 4.28 -1.28 -4.70
CA THR A 94 5.59 -0.97 -4.08
C THR A 94 6.72 -1.07 -5.11
N ASN A 95 7.81 -0.37 -4.86
CA ASN A 95 9.05 -0.55 -5.60
C ASN A 95 9.82 -1.83 -5.19
N GLY A 96 9.39 -2.50 -4.13
CA GLY A 96 9.94 -3.77 -3.66
C GLY A 96 11.20 -3.67 -2.80
N THR A 97 11.90 -2.52 -2.76
CA THR A 97 13.21 -2.41 -2.12
C THR A 97 13.18 -2.60 -0.60
N LEU A 98 12.04 -2.40 0.03
CA LEU A 98 11.85 -2.57 1.48
C LEU A 98 11.29 -3.94 1.87
N ILE A 99 10.93 -4.78 0.90
CA ILE A 99 10.40 -6.11 1.17
C ILE A 99 11.51 -7.01 1.71
N ASN A 100 11.24 -7.59 2.85
CA ASN A 100 12.08 -8.59 3.52
C ASN A 100 11.20 -9.74 4.02
N ALA A 101 11.79 -10.74 4.69
CA ALA A 101 11.05 -11.90 5.20
C ALA A 101 9.88 -11.52 6.14
N LYS A 102 10.02 -10.42 6.92
CA LYS A 102 8.94 -9.95 7.80
C LYS A 102 7.77 -9.39 6.98
N TRP A 103 8.04 -8.59 5.94
CA TRP A 103 7.02 -8.08 5.03
C TRP A 103 6.35 -9.20 4.23
N ALA A 104 7.14 -10.16 3.71
CA ALA A 104 6.59 -11.31 3.00
C ALA A 104 5.63 -12.13 3.90
N LYS A 105 6.02 -12.37 5.15
CA LYS A 105 5.15 -13.01 6.14
C LYS A 105 3.89 -12.18 6.43
N PHE A 106 4.02 -10.88 6.64
CA PHE A 106 2.89 -9.98 6.88
C PHE A 106 1.88 -10.03 5.73
N PHE A 107 2.34 -9.95 4.48
CA PHE A 107 1.46 -10.03 3.31
C PHE A 107 0.74 -11.36 3.22
N LYS A 108 1.44 -12.46 3.45
CA LYS A 108 0.85 -13.80 3.46
C LYS A 108 -0.20 -13.95 4.56
N ASP A 109 0.13 -13.57 5.78
CA ASP A 109 -0.75 -13.76 6.95
C ASP A 109 -2.03 -12.90 6.88
N ASN A 110 -1.99 -11.78 6.17
CA ASN A 110 -3.09 -10.82 6.05
C ASN A 110 -3.72 -10.77 4.65
N ASP A 111 -3.40 -11.73 3.78
CA ASP A 111 -3.89 -11.82 2.38
C ASP A 111 -3.69 -10.53 1.57
N PHE A 112 -2.59 -9.82 1.80
CA PHE A 112 -2.20 -8.71 0.95
C PHE A 112 -1.68 -9.21 -0.40
N LYS A 113 -2.05 -8.51 -1.48
CA LYS A 113 -1.57 -8.77 -2.85
C LYS A 113 -0.51 -7.74 -3.21
N PRO A 114 0.80 -8.01 -3.05
CA PRO A 114 1.84 -7.08 -3.45
C PRO A 114 1.98 -7.03 -4.97
N GLY A 115 1.94 -5.81 -5.54
CA GLY A 115 2.36 -5.49 -6.89
C GLY A 115 3.73 -4.82 -6.83
N ILE A 116 4.73 -5.40 -7.50
CA ILE A 116 6.09 -4.86 -7.53
C ILE A 116 6.34 -4.17 -8.85
N SER A 117 6.75 -2.90 -8.79
CA SER A 117 7.09 -2.11 -9.96
C SER A 117 8.47 -2.49 -10.49
N PHE A 118 8.53 -3.03 -11.71
CA PHE A 118 9.76 -3.48 -12.33
C PHE A 118 9.74 -3.25 -13.85
N ASP A 119 10.79 -2.61 -14.39
CA ASP A 119 10.90 -2.24 -15.80
C ASP A 119 11.75 -3.21 -16.64
N GLY A 120 11.89 -4.46 -16.20
CA GLY A 120 12.63 -5.48 -16.93
C GLY A 120 14.11 -5.08 -17.13
N LEU A 121 14.62 -5.30 -18.34
CA LEU A 121 16.01 -5.03 -18.70
C LEU A 121 16.42 -3.55 -18.57
N ARG A 122 15.49 -2.63 -18.53
CA ARG A 122 15.73 -1.18 -18.39
C ARG A 122 15.52 -0.65 -16.98
N ASN A 123 15.34 -1.53 -16.01
CA ASN A 123 15.05 -1.10 -14.64
C ASN A 123 16.14 -0.19 -14.06
N ASP A 124 17.42 -0.49 -14.27
CA ASP A 124 18.53 0.37 -13.80
C ASP A 124 18.53 1.75 -14.49
N VAL A 125 18.10 1.82 -15.73
CA VAL A 125 18.08 3.07 -16.51
C VAL A 125 17.00 4.03 -16.00
N TYR A 126 15.82 3.50 -15.64
CA TYR A 126 14.64 4.32 -15.32
C TYR A 126 14.34 4.38 -13.83
N ARG A 127 14.60 3.31 -13.09
CA ARG A 127 14.25 3.18 -11.67
C ARG A 127 15.45 3.06 -10.74
N GLY A 128 16.45 2.23 -11.09
CA GLY A 128 17.54 1.84 -10.19
C GLY A 128 17.15 0.70 -9.24
N ASN A 129 18.06 0.36 -8.34
CA ASN A 129 17.87 -0.65 -7.28
C ASN A 129 17.37 -2.02 -7.78
N THR A 130 17.83 -2.45 -8.97
CA THR A 130 17.37 -3.68 -9.63
C THR A 130 17.58 -4.92 -8.78
N GLU A 131 18.74 -5.06 -8.10
CA GLU A 131 19.03 -6.22 -7.28
C GLU A 131 18.06 -6.37 -6.11
N GLN A 132 17.77 -5.27 -5.39
CA GLN A 132 16.83 -5.26 -4.27
C GLN A 132 15.40 -5.59 -4.76
N THR A 133 14.99 -5.01 -5.89
CA THR A 133 13.67 -5.29 -6.47
C THR A 133 13.54 -6.76 -6.91
N LEU A 134 14.57 -7.31 -7.55
CA LEU A 134 14.58 -8.73 -7.95
C LEU A 134 14.58 -9.67 -6.74
N ALA A 135 15.25 -9.32 -5.65
CA ALA A 135 15.23 -10.10 -4.42
C ALA A 135 13.82 -10.17 -3.80
N ALA A 136 13.03 -9.11 -3.95
CA ALA A 136 11.64 -9.06 -3.48
C ALA A 136 10.67 -9.90 -4.33
N ILE A 137 11.01 -10.17 -5.61
CA ILE A 137 10.17 -10.94 -6.52
C ILE A 137 10.36 -12.46 -6.33
N LYS A 138 11.51 -12.89 -5.84
CA LYS A 138 11.85 -14.30 -5.57
C LYS A 138 11.19 -14.80 -4.30
#